data_ba56caa6bde292579516b07839c64623
#
_entry.id   ba56caa6bde292579516b07839c64623
#
_cell.length_a   1.000
_cell.length_b   1.000
_cell.length_c   1.000
_cell.angle_alpha   90.00
_cell.angle_beta   90.00
_cell.angle_gamma   90.00
#
_symmetry.space_group_name_H-M   'P 1'
#
loop_
_entity.id
_entity.type
_entity.pdbx_description
1 polymer ?
#
loop_
_entity_poly.entity_id
_entity_poly.type
_entity_poly.pdbx_seq_one_letter_code
_entity_poly.pdbx_strand_id
1 'polypeptide(L)'
;MLFRSSEIILETCNQFHNFAEDKIETMTEDLKNHIEEEIHKMADQALRTICIAYKEFTGNEDLETKDDKDVYEVEKSGFILLGVLGIRDILRKEVKAAVAKCKTAGIKVRMVTGDNKITARAIARECGIVDPKDEASLIMEGSEFIERTGGVVCKKCRTKECPCPRDKAQADKKKMDVRVDTIANGEEFDKIYKHLDVLARSRPEDKYALVTGLIERGAVVAVTGDGTNDAPALKKADVGFAMNSGTAVAKEAADIILLDDNFASIVQAVKWGRNIYDNIRKFLQFQLTVNVVAVITTLIGAAVLREAIIKPVNMLWVNLIMDTLASLALATEPPTEELLLRKPHDRKEYIVSRVTIVFFLVKNI
;
A
#
# COMPACT_ATOMS: atom_id res chain seq x y z
N MET A 1 7.15 -34.01 -8.48
CA MET A 1 7.21 -32.86 -9.42
C MET A 1 7.26 -31.60 -8.60
N LEU A 2 8.28 -30.77 -8.78
CA LEU A 2 8.50 -29.58 -7.94
C LEU A 2 8.23 -28.32 -8.78
N PHE A 3 7.49 -27.35 -8.20
CA PHE A 3 7.22 -26.04 -8.80
C PHE A 3 7.66 -24.95 -7.82
N ARG A 4 8.79 -24.32 -8.08
CA ARG A 4 9.30 -23.18 -7.28
C ARG A 4 9.93 -22.14 -8.20
N SER A 5 10.52 -21.09 -7.62
CA SER A 5 11.32 -20.11 -8.37
C SER A 5 12.36 -20.83 -9.24
N SER A 6 12.47 -20.42 -10.50
CA SER A 6 13.34 -21.07 -11.51
C SER A 6 14.79 -21.18 -11.05
N GLU A 7 15.30 -20.16 -10.34
CA GLU A 7 16.66 -20.11 -9.83
C GLU A 7 16.91 -21.24 -8.80
N ILE A 8 15.96 -21.43 -7.84
CA ILE A 8 16.09 -22.43 -6.78
C ILE A 8 16.02 -23.85 -7.33
N ILE A 9 15.11 -24.11 -8.29
CA ILE A 9 14.97 -25.45 -8.87
C ILE A 9 16.18 -25.80 -9.75
N LEU A 10 16.68 -24.83 -10.52
CA LEU A 10 17.84 -25.04 -11.38
C LEU A 10 19.08 -25.44 -10.58
N GLU A 11 19.26 -24.88 -9.38
CA GLU A 11 20.35 -25.29 -8.46
C GLU A 11 20.23 -26.74 -8.00
N THR A 12 19.01 -27.29 -7.87
CA THR A 12 18.76 -28.65 -7.41
C THR A 12 18.81 -29.70 -8.54
N CYS A 13 18.84 -29.25 -9.81
CA CYS A 13 18.87 -30.12 -10.98
C CYS A 13 20.30 -30.55 -11.33
N ASN A 14 20.50 -31.85 -11.42
CA ASN A 14 21.77 -32.45 -11.85
C ASN A 14 21.70 -33.01 -13.27
N GLN A 15 20.50 -33.16 -13.81
CA GLN A 15 20.22 -33.73 -15.12
C GLN A 15 19.15 -32.92 -15.83
N PHE A 16 19.03 -33.06 -17.14
CA PHE A 16 17.96 -32.47 -17.93
C PHE A 16 17.44 -33.49 -18.95
N HIS A 17 16.17 -33.33 -19.34
CA HIS A 17 15.56 -34.17 -20.37
C HIS A 17 15.75 -33.51 -21.73
N ASN A 18 16.55 -34.14 -22.57
CA ASN A 18 16.76 -33.74 -23.97
C ASN A 18 15.60 -34.28 -24.82
N PHE A 19 14.61 -33.42 -25.10
CA PHE A 19 13.42 -33.82 -25.87
C PHE A 19 13.73 -34.15 -27.36
N ALA A 20 14.88 -33.71 -27.89
CA ALA A 20 15.24 -34.00 -29.29
C ALA A 20 15.70 -35.44 -29.47
N GLU A 21 16.37 -36.00 -28.46
CA GLU A 21 16.86 -37.37 -28.48
C GLU A 21 16.08 -38.33 -27.56
N ASP A 22 15.09 -37.77 -26.80
CA ASP A 22 14.32 -38.48 -25.77
C ASP A 22 15.20 -39.19 -24.75
N LYS A 23 16.22 -38.50 -24.26
CA LYS A 23 17.21 -39.02 -23.31
C LYS A 23 17.43 -38.08 -22.15
N ILE A 24 17.79 -38.67 -21.01
CA ILE A 24 18.22 -37.90 -19.82
C ILE A 24 19.74 -37.75 -19.91
N GLU A 25 20.18 -36.49 -19.89
CA GLU A 25 21.59 -36.12 -19.95
C GLU A 25 22.04 -35.39 -18.69
N THR A 26 23.34 -35.44 -18.39
CA THR A 26 23.90 -34.73 -17.24
C THR A 26 23.94 -33.23 -17.51
N MET A 27 23.50 -32.41 -16.55
CA MET A 27 23.57 -30.97 -16.59
C MET A 27 25.02 -30.50 -16.48
N THR A 28 25.53 -29.83 -17.51
CA THR A 28 26.84 -29.19 -17.47
C THR A 28 26.73 -27.76 -16.94
N GLU A 29 27.81 -27.22 -16.34
CA GLU A 29 27.85 -25.85 -15.87
C GLU A 29 27.57 -24.80 -16.98
N ASP A 30 28.09 -25.07 -18.19
CA ASP A 30 27.85 -24.18 -19.36
C ASP A 30 26.36 -24.15 -19.74
N LEU A 31 25.68 -25.29 -19.71
CA LEU A 31 24.26 -25.39 -19.99
C LEU A 31 23.44 -24.71 -18.90
N LYS A 32 23.83 -24.85 -17.64
CA LYS A 32 23.20 -24.22 -16.50
C LYS A 32 23.27 -22.68 -16.62
N ASN A 33 24.45 -22.17 -16.91
CA ASN A 33 24.67 -20.75 -17.15
C ASN A 33 23.84 -20.21 -18.33
N HIS A 34 23.76 -21.01 -19.43
CA HIS A 34 22.93 -20.62 -20.57
C HIS A 34 21.43 -20.55 -20.22
N ILE A 35 20.94 -21.52 -19.44
CA ILE A 35 19.54 -21.51 -18.97
C ILE A 35 19.30 -20.32 -18.03
N GLU A 36 20.24 -19.98 -17.16
CA GLU A 36 20.15 -18.78 -16.30
C GLU A 36 20.08 -17.50 -17.12
N GLU A 37 20.90 -17.36 -18.17
CA GLU A 37 20.81 -16.22 -19.08
C GLU A 37 19.43 -16.11 -19.76
N GLU A 38 18.86 -17.23 -20.20
CA GLU A 38 17.52 -17.25 -20.79
C GLU A 38 16.45 -16.91 -19.76
N ILE A 39 16.55 -17.38 -18.51
CA ILE A 39 15.69 -16.97 -17.40
C ILE A 39 15.77 -15.46 -17.17
N HIS A 40 16.97 -14.89 -17.18
CA HIS A 40 17.16 -13.44 -17.06
C HIS A 40 16.53 -12.66 -18.23
N LYS A 41 16.71 -13.13 -19.47
CA LYS A 41 16.08 -12.51 -20.65
C LYS A 41 14.56 -12.56 -20.56
N MET A 42 13.98 -13.67 -20.10
CA MET A 42 12.54 -13.79 -19.85
C MET A 42 12.08 -12.82 -18.76
N ALA A 43 12.83 -12.71 -17.67
CA ALA A 43 12.51 -11.80 -16.57
C ALA A 43 12.57 -10.31 -17.00
N ASP A 44 13.52 -9.94 -17.87
CA ASP A 44 13.62 -8.58 -18.45
C ASP A 44 12.43 -8.26 -19.37
N GLN A 45 11.77 -9.27 -19.92
CA GLN A 45 10.52 -9.15 -20.67
C GLN A 45 9.26 -9.16 -19.78
N ALA A 46 9.42 -9.00 -18.48
CA ALA A 46 8.35 -9.07 -17.47
C ALA A 46 7.64 -10.45 -17.42
N LEU A 47 8.33 -11.52 -17.80
CA LEU A 47 7.82 -12.89 -17.67
C LEU A 47 8.15 -13.41 -16.25
N ARG A 48 7.15 -13.92 -15.58
CA ARG A 48 7.33 -14.69 -14.35
C ARG A 48 7.77 -16.10 -14.72
N THR A 49 9.00 -16.48 -14.37
CA THR A 49 9.56 -17.77 -14.73
C THR A 49 9.22 -18.84 -13.71
N ILE A 50 8.79 -19.99 -14.19
CA ILE A 50 8.55 -21.20 -13.40
C ILE A 50 9.37 -22.32 -14.02
N CYS A 51 10.19 -22.96 -13.21
CA CYS A 51 10.95 -24.14 -13.60
C CYS A 51 10.17 -25.41 -13.24
N ILE A 52 10.18 -26.37 -14.11
CA ILE A 52 9.55 -27.68 -13.94
C ILE A 52 10.64 -28.75 -13.93
N ALA A 53 10.69 -29.47 -12.83
CA ALA A 53 11.61 -30.61 -12.68
C ALA A 53 10.90 -31.80 -12.04
N TYR A 54 11.38 -32.97 -12.28
CA TYR A 54 10.90 -34.20 -11.66
C TYR A 54 12.06 -35.02 -11.13
N LYS A 55 11.76 -35.97 -10.25
CA LYS A 55 12.69 -36.94 -9.70
C LYS A 55 11.98 -38.30 -9.68
N GLU A 56 12.69 -39.34 -10.10
CA GLU A 56 12.22 -40.72 -10.01
C GLU A 56 12.65 -41.31 -8.67
N PHE A 57 11.74 -42.01 -8.00
CA PHE A 57 11.99 -42.68 -6.74
C PHE A 57 12.06 -44.19 -6.97
N THR A 58 13.10 -44.82 -6.42
CA THR A 58 13.30 -46.27 -6.49
C THR A 58 12.61 -47.02 -5.35
N GLY A 59 11.95 -46.31 -4.46
CA GLY A 59 11.16 -46.87 -3.36
C GLY A 59 11.91 -47.06 -2.03
N ASN A 60 13.21 -46.73 -2.02
CA ASN A 60 14.06 -46.87 -0.83
C ASN A 60 14.43 -45.51 -0.19
N GLU A 61 13.95 -44.41 -0.75
CA GLU A 61 14.26 -43.07 -0.28
C GLU A 61 13.42 -42.70 0.97
N ASP A 62 14.04 -41.99 1.90
CA ASP A 62 13.38 -41.45 3.06
C ASP A 62 12.60 -40.18 2.67
N LEU A 63 11.28 -40.29 2.63
CA LEU A 63 10.36 -39.19 2.25
C LEU A 63 9.94 -38.36 3.41
N GLU A 64 10.28 -38.74 4.66
CA GLU A 64 9.77 -38.07 5.89
C GLU A 64 10.82 -37.21 6.56
N THR A 65 12.12 -37.45 6.33
CA THR A 65 13.16 -36.65 6.99
C THR A 65 13.24 -35.22 6.44
N LYS A 66 13.12 -34.28 7.32
CA LYS A 66 13.26 -32.82 7.09
C LYS A 66 14.53 -32.32 7.75
N ASP A 67 15.11 -31.27 7.16
CA ASP A 67 16.21 -30.53 7.78
C ASP A 67 15.71 -29.46 8.76
N ASP A 68 16.67 -28.76 9.43
CA ASP A 68 16.41 -27.68 10.37
C ASP A 68 15.63 -26.48 9.75
N LYS A 69 15.52 -26.42 8.42
CA LYS A 69 14.79 -25.41 7.65
C LYS A 69 13.44 -25.91 7.14
N ASP A 70 12.96 -27.06 7.62
CA ASP A 70 11.69 -27.70 7.21
C ASP A 70 11.64 -28.10 5.73
N VAL A 71 12.82 -28.35 5.10
CA VAL A 71 12.95 -28.83 3.71
C VAL A 71 13.21 -30.35 3.74
N TYR A 72 12.48 -31.09 2.92
CA TYR A 72 12.69 -32.55 2.82
C TYR A 72 14.05 -32.88 2.17
N GLU A 73 14.75 -33.87 2.70
CA GLU A 73 16.04 -34.29 2.15
C GLU A 73 15.95 -34.65 0.66
N VAL A 74 14.83 -35.23 0.25
CA VAL A 74 14.55 -35.59 -1.15
C VAL A 74 14.44 -34.42 -2.10
N GLU A 75 14.18 -33.21 -1.58
CA GLU A 75 14.02 -31.96 -2.36
C GLU A 75 15.34 -31.22 -2.61
N LYS A 76 16.45 -31.65 -2.00
CA LYS A 76 17.72 -30.90 -2.05
C LYS A 76 18.50 -31.06 -3.35
N SER A 77 18.42 -32.20 -3.99
CA SER A 77 19.20 -32.50 -5.20
C SER A 77 18.66 -33.71 -5.99
N GLY A 78 19.20 -33.92 -7.17
CA GLY A 78 18.89 -35.08 -7.99
C GLY A 78 17.63 -34.92 -8.83
N PHE A 79 17.23 -33.69 -9.14
CA PHE A 79 16.13 -33.46 -10.06
C PHE A 79 16.58 -33.44 -11.51
N ILE A 80 15.65 -33.87 -12.37
CA ILE A 80 15.75 -33.84 -13.82
C ILE A 80 14.94 -32.65 -14.32
N LEU A 81 15.59 -31.66 -14.94
CA LEU A 81 14.95 -30.52 -15.52
C LEU A 81 14.13 -30.89 -16.74
N LEU A 82 12.87 -30.56 -16.77
CA LEU A 82 11.99 -30.65 -17.95
C LEU A 82 12.01 -29.39 -18.79
N GLY A 83 12.02 -28.20 -18.14
CA GLY A 83 12.04 -26.96 -18.84
C GLY A 83 11.70 -25.76 -17.95
N VAL A 84 11.82 -24.57 -18.55
CA VAL A 84 11.46 -23.31 -17.94
C VAL A 84 10.33 -22.68 -18.72
N LEU A 85 9.28 -22.27 -18.02
CA LEU A 85 8.11 -21.60 -18.61
C LEU A 85 8.10 -20.15 -18.17
N GLY A 86 7.96 -19.22 -19.13
CA GLY A 86 7.72 -17.82 -18.85
C GLY A 86 6.22 -17.49 -18.92
N ILE A 87 5.65 -17.08 -17.81
CA ILE A 87 4.23 -16.66 -17.70
C ILE A 87 4.18 -15.16 -17.78
N ARG A 88 3.45 -14.62 -18.75
CA ARG A 88 3.20 -13.17 -18.87
C ARG A 88 1.87 -12.83 -18.24
N ASP A 89 1.93 -12.05 -17.19
CA ASP A 89 0.74 -11.42 -16.62
C ASP A 89 0.52 -10.09 -17.35
N ILE A 90 -0.60 -10.00 -18.10
CA ILE A 90 -0.87 -8.85 -18.96
C ILE A 90 -1.42 -7.72 -18.08
N LEU A 91 -0.71 -6.61 -18.04
CA LEU A 91 -1.19 -5.38 -17.41
C LEU A 91 -2.51 -4.93 -18.02
N ARG A 92 -3.47 -4.59 -17.15
CA ARG A 92 -4.71 -3.95 -17.60
C ARG A 92 -4.39 -2.59 -18.24
N LYS A 93 -5.04 -2.28 -19.34
CA LYS A 93 -4.78 -1.07 -20.16
C LYS A 93 -4.91 0.23 -19.34
N GLU A 94 -5.78 0.24 -18.34
CA GLU A 94 -6.11 1.41 -17.53
C GLU A 94 -5.03 1.73 -16.49
N VAL A 95 -4.20 0.75 -16.08
CA VAL A 95 -3.24 0.88 -14.96
C VAL A 95 -2.22 1.99 -15.23
N LYS A 96 -1.63 2.02 -16.41
CA LYS A 96 -0.63 3.04 -16.77
C LYS A 96 -1.21 4.45 -16.68
N ALA A 97 -2.43 4.66 -17.20
CA ALA A 97 -3.12 5.94 -17.11
C ALA A 97 -3.48 6.31 -15.67
N ALA A 98 -3.89 5.33 -14.85
CA ALA A 98 -4.21 5.53 -13.46
C ALA A 98 -2.96 5.91 -12.63
N VAL A 99 -1.82 5.24 -12.85
CA VAL A 99 -0.54 5.60 -12.20
C VAL A 99 -0.11 7.01 -12.59
N ALA A 100 -0.23 7.40 -13.87
CA ALA A 100 0.07 8.76 -14.32
C ALA A 100 -0.82 9.80 -13.61
N LYS A 101 -2.14 9.54 -13.49
CA LYS A 101 -3.06 10.40 -12.73
C LYS A 101 -2.69 10.49 -11.25
N CYS A 102 -2.27 9.40 -10.61
CA CYS A 102 -1.77 9.42 -9.23
C CYS A 102 -0.54 10.33 -9.09
N LYS A 103 0.43 10.23 -10.01
CA LYS A 103 1.62 11.10 -10.02
C LYS A 103 1.24 12.58 -10.19
N THR A 104 0.34 12.89 -11.12
CA THR A 104 -0.18 14.27 -11.31
C THR A 104 -0.88 14.77 -10.05
N ALA A 105 -1.60 13.90 -9.36
CA ALA A 105 -2.26 14.20 -8.10
C ALA A 105 -1.30 14.33 -6.89
N GLY A 106 0.02 14.20 -7.11
CA GLY A 106 1.04 14.27 -6.07
C GLY A 106 1.10 13.03 -5.18
N ILE A 107 0.56 11.90 -5.62
CA ILE A 107 0.54 10.63 -4.91
C ILE A 107 1.71 9.79 -5.42
N LYS A 108 2.62 9.40 -4.52
CA LYS A 108 3.71 8.49 -4.86
C LYS A 108 3.19 7.05 -4.83
N VAL A 109 3.13 6.43 -6.01
CA VAL A 109 2.78 5.00 -6.15
C VAL A 109 4.04 4.17 -5.97
N ARG A 110 3.95 3.13 -5.12
CA ARG A 110 5.02 2.16 -4.89
C ARG A 110 4.51 0.76 -5.19
N MET A 111 5.36 -0.06 -5.78
CA MET A 111 5.08 -1.48 -5.99
C MET A 111 5.75 -2.30 -4.89
N VAL A 112 4.97 -3.20 -4.27
CA VAL A 112 5.47 -4.15 -3.28
C VAL A 112 5.01 -5.54 -3.72
N THR A 113 5.95 -6.39 -4.12
CA THR A 113 5.64 -7.70 -4.73
C THR A 113 6.51 -8.81 -4.18
N GLY A 114 6.01 -10.05 -4.27
CA GLY A 114 6.79 -11.27 -4.01
C GLY A 114 7.69 -11.68 -5.17
N ASP A 115 7.57 -11.05 -6.35
CA ASP A 115 8.36 -11.37 -7.54
C ASP A 115 9.83 -10.97 -7.36
N ASN A 116 10.70 -11.52 -8.21
CA ASN A 116 12.12 -11.18 -8.21
C ASN A 116 12.34 -9.72 -8.66
N LYS A 117 13.51 -9.19 -8.34
CA LYS A 117 13.89 -7.79 -8.58
C LYS A 117 13.85 -7.39 -10.07
N ILE A 118 14.20 -8.31 -10.97
CA ILE A 118 14.26 -8.06 -12.41
C ILE A 118 12.85 -7.95 -12.98
N THR A 119 11.99 -8.94 -12.71
CA THR A 119 10.58 -8.93 -13.15
C THR A 119 9.83 -7.75 -12.54
N ALA A 120 10.01 -7.47 -11.24
CA ALA A 120 9.37 -6.34 -10.58
C ALA A 120 9.80 -5.00 -11.20
N ARG A 121 11.07 -4.85 -11.58
CA ARG A 121 11.57 -3.67 -12.31
C ARG A 121 10.91 -3.52 -13.67
N ALA A 122 10.80 -4.62 -14.44
CA ALA A 122 10.21 -4.61 -15.76
C ALA A 122 8.73 -4.21 -15.70
N ILE A 123 7.95 -4.81 -14.80
CA ILE A 123 6.54 -4.48 -14.57
C ILE A 123 6.38 -3.02 -14.10
N ALA A 124 7.21 -2.56 -13.16
CA ALA A 124 7.14 -1.19 -12.65
C ALA A 124 7.42 -0.12 -13.74
N ARG A 125 8.30 -0.43 -14.69
CA ARG A 125 8.54 0.41 -15.89
C ARG A 125 7.34 0.38 -16.84
N GLU A 126 6.75 -0.77 -17.08
CA GLU A 126 5.59 -0.94 -17.94
C GLU A 126 4.37 -0.19 -17.37
N CYS A 127 4.13 -0.27 -16.05
CA CYS A 127 3.10 0.49 -15.33
C CYS A 127 3.37 2.00 -15.28
N GLY A 128 4.60 2.43 -15.53
CA GLY A 128 5.00 3.83 -15.39
C GLY A 128 5.24 4.27 -13.95
N ILE A 129 5.43 3.34 -13.00
CA ILE A 129 5.83 3.65 -11.61
C ILE A 129 7.27 4.15 -11.62
N VAL A 130 8.17 3.41 -12.26
CA VAL A 130 9.58 3.76 -12.46
C VAL A 130 9.76 4.39 -13.83
N ASP A 131 10.34 5.61 -13.85
CA ASP A 131 10.75 6.23 -15.12
C ASP A 131 12.10 5.63 -15.53
N PRO A 132 12.26 5.16 -16.78
CA PRO A 132 13.54 4.66 -17.29
C PRO A 132 14.70 5.67 -17.21
N LYS A 133 14.37 6.95 -17.15
CA LYS A 133 15.35 8.06 -17.07
C LYS A 133 15.64 8.51 -15.64
N ASP A 134 14.92 8.01 -14.65
CA ASP A 134 15.09 8.42 -13.25
C ASP A 134 16.11 7.51 -12.55
N GLU A 135 17.37 7.98 -12.50
CA GLU A 135 18.45 7.29 -11.78
C GLU A 135 18.26 7.29 -10.27
N ALA A 136 17.41 8.15 -9.73
CA ALA A 136 17.13 8.21 -8.29
C ALA A 136 16.11 7.15 -7.82
N SER A 137 15.46 6.44 -8.74
CA SER A 137 14.51 5.38 -8.44
C SER A 137 15.21 4.17 -7.81
N LEU A 138 14.82 3.83 -6.58
CA LEU A 138 15.39 2.73 -5.82
C LEU A 138 14.50 1.49 -5.92
N ILE A 139 15.10 0.39 -6.36
CA ILE A 139 14.49 -0.94 -6.38
C ILE A 139 15.28 -1.84 -5.44
N MET A 140 14.63 -2.35 -4.40
CA MET A 140 15.26 -3.08 -3.31
C MET A 140 14.55 -4.41 -3.06
N GLU A 141 15.26 -5.39 -2.54
CA GLU A 141 14.64 -6.62 -2.04
C GLU A 141 14.20 -6.48 -0.58
N GLY A 142 13.16 -7.22 -0.19
CA GLY A 142 12.63 -7.18 1.18
C GLY A 142 13.68 -7.58 2.23
N SER A 143 14.55 -8.55 1.94
CA SER A 143 15.66 -8.96 2.81
C SER A 143 16.63 -7.81 3.07
N GLU A 144 17.09 -7.13 2.02
CA GLU A 144 17.98 -5.97 2.10
C GLU A 144 17.30 -4.81 2.86
N PHE A 145 16.01 -4.58 2.62
CA PHE A 145 15.23 -3.55 3.30
C PHE A 145 15.17 -3.78 4.81
N ILE A 146 14.87 -5.01 5.25
CA ILE A 146 14.82 -5.36 6.68
C ILE A 146 16.19 -5.35 7.33
N GLU A 147 17.24 -5.80 6.63
CA GLU A 147 18.62 -5.76 7.13
C GLU A 147 19.04 -4.32 7.43
N ARG A 148 18.80 -3.39 6.52
CA ARG A 148 19.17 -1.97 6.68
C ARG A 148 18.30 -1.25 7.70
N THR A 149 16.99 -1.50 7.72
CA THR A 149 16.04 -0.79 8.59
C THR A 149 15.88 -1.44 9.96
N GLY A 150 16.35 -2.68 10.14
CA GLY A 150 16.19 -3.47 11.37
C GLY A 150 14.77 -4.00 11.60
N GLY A 151 13.82 -3.67 10.69
CA GLY A 151 12.42 -4.06 10.80
C GLY A 151 11.64 -3.28 11.86
N VAL A 152 10.51 -3.86 12.27
CA VAL A 152 9.59 -3.24 13.24
C VAL A 152 9.90 -3.67 14.65
N VAL A 153 10.00 -2.70 15.56
CA VAL A 153 10.20 -2.89 16.99
C VAL A 153 9.17 -2.12 17.80
N CYS A 154 9.00 -2.48 19.06
CA CYS A 154 8.21 -1.67 19.97
C CYS A 154 8.91 -0.35 20.28
N LYS A 155 8.22 0.77 20.17
CA LYS A 155 8.76 2.11 20.41
C LYS A 155 9.33 2.27 21.82
N LYS A 156 8.69 1.64 22.83
CA LYS A 156 9.08 1.73 24.24
C LYS A 156 10.21 0.77 24.57
N CYS A 157 10.07 -0.51 24.21
CA CYS A 157 11.02 -1.57 24.61
C CYS A 157 12.21 -1.69 23.66
N ARG A 158 12.11 -1.17 22.43
CA ARG A 158 13.12 -1.29 21.36
C ARG A 158 13.43 -2.73 20.95
N THR A 159 12.54 -3.67 21.27
CA THR A 159 12.66 -5.09 20.93
C THR A 159 11.59 -5.53 19.95
N LYS A 160 11.89 -6.54 19.12
CA LYS A 160 10.91 -7.15 18.22
C LYS A 160 9.82 -7.88 19.01
N GLU A 161 10.23 -8.65 19.98
CA GLU A 161 9.35 -9.36 20.92
C GLU A 161 9.31 -8.60 22.23
N CYS A 162 8.13 -8.14 22.62
CA CYS A 162 7.94 -7.44 23.88
C CYS A 162 6.61 -7.85 24.53
N PRO A 163 6.51 -7.78 25.86
CA PRO A 163 5.30 -8.14 26.61
C PRO A 163 4.17 -7.12 26.46
N CYS A 164 4.40 -5.99 25.80
CA CYS A 164 3.40 -4.94 25.63
C CYS A 164 2.23 -5.45 24.78
N PRO A 165 0.99 -5.38 25.28
CA PRO A 165 -0.18 -5.84 24.56
C PRO A 165 -0.46 -4.94 23.35
N ARG A 166 -0.99 -5.52 22.27
CA ARG A 166 -1.39 -4.79 21.05
C ARG A 166 -2.79 -4.19 21.18
N ASP A 167 -3.60 -4.72 22.09
CA ASP A 167 -4.99 -4.31 22.30
C ASP A 167 -5.13 -3.46 23.57
N LYS A 168 -5.90 -2.35 23.49
CA LYS A 168 -6.19 -1.48 24.63
C LYS A 168 -6.87 -2.22 25.77
N ALA A 169 -7.84 -3.09 25.49
CA ALA A 169 -8.55 -3.85 26.50
C ALA A 169 -7.62 -4.80 27.29
N GLN A 170 -6.59 -5.35 26.63
CA GLN A 170 -5.58 -6.17 27.31
C GLN A 170 -4.56 -5.29 28.04
N ALA A 171 -4.25 -4.10 27.51
CA ALA A 171 -3.35 -3.15 28.15
C ALA A 171 -3.93 -2.65 29.48
N ASP A 172 -5.21 -2.29 29.51
CA ASP A 172 -5.92 -1.82 30.71
C ASP A 172 -5.97 -2.93 31.78
N LYS A 173 -6.28 -4.18 31.37
CA LYS A 173 -6.27 -5.34 32.29
C LYS A 173 -4.90 -5.61 32.91
N LYS A 174 -3.81 -5.43 32.14
CA LYS A 174 -2.44 -5.67 32.60
C LYS A 174 -1.76 -4.44 33.18
N LYS A 175 -2.42 -3.27 33.20
CA LYS A 175 -1.84 -1.96 33.54
C LYS A 175 -0.54 -1.68 32.81
N MET A 176 -0.50 -2.03 31.53
CA MET A 176 0.63 -1.86 30.63
C MET A 176 0.26 -0.92 29.51
N ASP A 177 1.25 -0.22 28.95
CA ASP A 177 1.04 0.60 27.77
C ASP A 177 0.79 -0.26 26.53
N VAL A 178 -0.06 0.24 25.64
CA VAL A 178 -0.30 -0.38 24.34
C VAL A 178 0.99 -0.36 23.53
N ARG A 179 1.29 -1.46 22.83
CA ARG A 179 2.44 -1.55 21.93
C ARG A 179 2.25 -0.55 20.77
N VAL A 180 3.21 0.34 20.61
CA VAL A 180 3.33 1.23 19.45
C VAL A 180 4.50 0.73 18.62
N ASP A 181 4.22 0.35 17.38
CA ASP A 181 5.23 -0.14 16.45
C ASP A 181 5.98 1.02 15.81
N THR A 182 7.31 0.89 15.70
CA THR A 182 8.25 1.85 15.11
C THR A 182 9.33 1.11 14.32
N ILE A 183 10.02 1.80 13.43
CA ILE A 183 11.16 1.26 12.70
C ILE A 183 12.40 1.28 13.63
N ALA A 184 13.17 0.18 13.64
CA ALA A 184 14.34 0.05 14.52
C ALA A 184 15.42 1.06 14.15
N ASN A 185 15.78 1.17 12.87
CA ASN A 185 16.74 2.13 12.35
C ASN A 185 16.03 3.19 11.48
N GLY A 186 15.57 4.26 12.13
CA GLY A 186 14.86 5.35 11.48
C GLY A 186 15.72 6.15 10.50
N GLU A 187 17.03 6.32 10.78
CA GLU A 187 17.94 7.10 9.93
C GLU A 187 18.17 6.42 8.56
N GLU A 188 18.38 5.11 8.55
CA GLU A 188 18.50 4.36 7.30
C GLU A 188 17.16 4.33 6.54
N PHE A 189 16.04 4.19 7.25
CA PHE A 189 14.72 4.29 6.62
C PHE A 189 14.53 5.65 5.94
N ASP A 190 15.00 6.75 6.56
CA ASP A 190 14.89 8.11 6.00
C ASP A 190 15.70 8.32 4.72
N LYS A 191 16.81 7.60 4.55
CA LYS A 191 17.58 7.59 3.30
C LYS A 191 16.87 6.80 2.19
N ILE A 192 16.19 5.72 2.56
CA ILE A 192 15.58 4.77 1.62
C ILE A 192 14.21 5.25 1.14
N TYR A 193 13.30 5.63 2.07
CA TYR A 193 11.88 5.77 1.75
C TYR A 193 11.56 6.82 0.69
N LYS A 194 12.40 7.85 0.56
CA LYS A 194 12.19 8.92 -0.43
C LYS A 194 12.35 8.42 -1.86
N HIS A 195 13.27 7.50 -2.07
CA HIS A 195 13.67 7.00 -3.39
C HIS A 195 13.11 5.61 -3.70
N LEU A 196 12.61 4.89 -2.68
CA LEU A 196 12.05 3.55 -2.84
C LEU A 196 10.77 3.60 -3.69
N ASP A 197 10.80 2.97 -4.85
CA ASP A 197 9.66 2.82 -5.75
C ASP A 197 9.20 1.38 -5.86
N VAL A 198 10.13 0.41 -5.72
CA VAL A 198 9.80 -1.02 -5.80
C VAL A 198 10.46 -1.79 -4.67
N LEU A 199 9.66 -2.59 -3.96
CA LEU A 199 10.13 -3.57 -3.00
C LEU A 199 9.80 -4.97 -3.53
N ALA A 200 10.84 -5.68 -4.00
CA ALA A 200 10.75 -7.01 -4.60
C ALA A 200 10.97 -8.10 -3.54
N ARG A 201 10.57 -9.34 -3.83
CA ARG A 201 10.67 -10.50 -2.90
C ARG A 201 10.22 -10.16 -1.49
N SER A 202 9.17 -9.35 -1.40
CA SER A 202 8.66 -8.81 -0.13
C SER A 202 7.80 -9.82 0.61
N ARG A 203 8.10 -9.98 1.90
CA ARG A 203 7.30 -10.76 2.85
C ARG A 203 6.21 -9.88 3.48
N PRO A 204 5.21 -10.46 4.14
CA PRO A 204 4.18 -9.70 4.86
C PRO A 204 4.75 -8.71 5.88
N GLU A 205 5.84 -9.10 6.57
CA GLU A 205 6.53 -8.26 7.55
C GLU A 205 7.20 -7.03 6.93
N ASP A 206 7.74 -7.16 5.72
CA ASP A 206 8.41 -6.08 4.99
C ASP A 206 7.38 -5.03 4.56
N LYS A 207 6.21 -5.48 4.08
CA LYS A 207 5.06 -4.62 3.72
C LYS A 207 4.60 -3.84 4.94
N TYR A 208 4.42 -4.52 6.07
CA TYR A 208 4.03 -3.91 7.34
C TYR A 208 5.06 -2.90 7.85
N ALA A 209 6.36 -3.22 7.74
CA ALA A 209 7.45 -2.33 8.13
C ALA A 209 7.46 -1.05 7.27
N LEU A 210 7.31 -1.17 5.95
CA LEU A 210 7.26 -0.03 5.04
C LEU A 210 6.10 0.90 5.40
N VAL A 211 4.88 0.36 5.57
CA VAL A 211 3.69 1.13 5.95
C VAL A 211 3.89 1.84 7.29
N THR A 212 4.40 1.11 8.30
CA THR A 212 4.66 1.66 9.64
C THR A 212 5.65 2.83 9.56
N GLY A 213 6.74 2.67 8.83
CA GLY A 213 7.75 3.71 8.67
C GLY A 213 7.24 4.95 7.95
N LEU A 214 6.41 4.80 6.93
CA LEU A 214 5.80 5.92 6.19
C LEU A 214 4.82 6.71 7.08
N ILE A 215 3.98 6.01 7.85
CA ILE A 215 3.03 6.66 8.79
C ILE A 215 3.77 7.44 9.88
N GLU A 216 4.89 6.91 10.40
CA GLU A 216 5.72 7.61 11.39
C GLU A 216 6.27 8.94 10.86
N ARG A 217 6.56 9.04 9.55
CA ARG A 217 7.02 10.27 8.89
C ARG A 217 5.88 11.22 8.53
N GLY A 218 4.66 10.90 8.96
CA GLY A 218 3.48 11.74 8.74
C GLY A 218 2.85 11.57 7.36
N ALA A 219 3.30 10.61 6.55
CA ALA A 219 2.65 10.30 5.29
C ALA A 219 1.25 9.70 5.54
N VAL A 220 0.31 10.02 4.65
CA VAL A 220 -0.98 9.32 4.55
C VAL A 220 -0.79 8.17 3.59
N VAL A 221 -0.98 6.95 4.07
CA VAL A 221 -0.65 5.72 3.34
C VAL A 221 -1.91 4.95 3.00
N ALA A 222 -2.09 4.68 1.70
CA ALA A 222 -3.07 3.73 1.21
C ALA A 222 -2.35 2.45 0.75
N VAL A 223 -2.94 1.29 1.05
CA VAL A 223 -2.42 -0.02 0.64
C VAL A 223 -3.49 -0.74 -0.15
N THR A 224 -3.10 -1.40 -1.23
CA THR A 224 -3.97 -2.31 -1.97
C THR A 224 -3.42 -3.72 -1.89
N GLY A 225 -4.29 -4.70 -1.73
CA GLY A 225 -3.91 -6.10 -1.68
C GLY A 225 -5.10 -7.03 -1.88
N ASP A 226 -4.81 -8.26 -2.25
CA ASP A 226 -5.79 -9.33 -2.51
C ASP A 226 -5.52 -10.58 -1.65
N GLY A 227 -4.31 -10.71 -1.14
CA GLY A 227 -3.84 -11.88 -0.41
C GLY A 227 -3.95 -11.77 1.11
N THR A 228 -3.99 -12.91 1.78
CA THR A 228 -3.87 -13.01 3.25
C THR A 228 -2.57 -12.36 3.76
N ASN A 229 -1.51 -12.39 2.95
CA ASN A 229 -0.22 -11.82 3.26
C ASN A 229 -0.24 -10.28 3.35
N ASP A 230 -1.25 -9.64 2.75
CA ASP A 230 -1.41 -8.19 2.72
C ASP A 230 -2.23 -7.67 3.91
N ALA A 231 -3.01 -8.52 4.56
CA ALA A 231 -3.92 -8.14 5.63
C ALA A 231 -3.27 -7.32 6.78
N PRO A 232 -2.07 -7.63 7.28
CA PRO A 232 -1.42 -6.81 8.30
C PRO A 232 -1.09 -5.39 7.82
N ALA A 233 -0.67 -5.25 6.55
CA ALA A 233 -0.36 -3.96 5.94
C ALA A 233 -1.63 -3.16 5.63
N LEU A 234 -2.69 -3.82 5.12
CA LEU A 234 -4.02 -3.23 4.88
C LEU A 234 -4.59 -2.64 6.16
N LYS A 235 -4.59 -3.42 7.25
CA LYS A 235 -5.11 -2.97 8.56
C LYS A 235 -4.27 -1.87 9.20
N LYS A 236 -2.97 -1.77 8.87
CA LYS A 236 -2.05 -0.76 9.40
C LYS A 236 -2.11 0.56 8.65
N ALA A 237 -2.46 0.53 7.37
CA ALA A 237 -2.57 1.71 6.53
C ALA A 237 -3.62 2.70 7.04
N ASP A 238 -3.57 3.94 6.56
CA ASP A 238 -4.64 4.92 6.81
C ASP A 238 -5.90 4.57 6.00
N VAL A 239 -5.72 3.93 4.82
CA VAL A 239 -6.82 3.38 4.00
C VAL A 239 -6.37 2.06 3.38
N GLY A 240 -7.07 0.99 3.65
CA GLY A 240 -6.89 -0.32 3.03
C GLY A 240 -7.88 -0.55 1.88
N PHE A 241 -7.40 -0.95 0.72
CA PHE A 241 -8.21 -1.34 -0.43
C PHE A 241 -8.05 -2.84 -0.70
N ALA A 242 -9.12 -3.61 -0.63
CA ALA A 242 -9.10 -5.01 -1.05
C ALA A 242 -9.72 -5.18 -2.44
N MET A 243 -9.18 -6.11 -3.21
CA MET A 243 -9.81 -6.55 -4.46
C MET A 243 -11.01 -7.45 -4.17
N ASN A 244 -12.04 -7.41 -5.01
CA ASN A 244 -13.21 -8.27 -4.85
C ASN A 244 -12.89 -9.76 -5.06
N SER A 245 -11.93 -10.07 -5.90
CA SER A 245 -11.37 -11.43 -6.07
C SER A 245 -10.46 -11.86 -4.92
N GLY A 246 -10.11 -10.94 -4.01
CA GLY A 246 -9.21 -11.18 -2.90
C GLY A 246 -9.79 -12.10 -1.82
N THR A 247 -8.91 -12.58 -0.94
CA THR A 247 -9.28 -13.46 0.18
C THR A 247 -10.22 -12.78 1.17
N ALA A 248 -11.03 -13.57 1.89
CA ALA A 248 -11.91 -13.05 2.93
C ALA A 248 -11.13 -12.27 4.01
N VAL A 249 -9.93 -12.72 4.36
CA VAL A 249 -9.05 -12.05 5.33
C VAL A 249 -8.59 -10.68 4.85
N ALA A 250 -8.24 -10.54 3.57
CA ALA A 250 -7.88 -9.25 2.99
C ALA A 250 -9.07 -8.29 2.98
N LYS A 251 -10.26 -8.76 2.61
CA LYS A 251 -11.51 -7.98 2.62
C LYS A 251 -11.90 -7.50 4.02
N GLU A 252 -11.75 -8.34 5.02
CA GLU A 252 -12.03 -7.99 6.42
C GLU A 252 -11.02 -6.98 6.99
N ALA A 253 -9.78 -7.02 6.51
CA ALA A 253 -8.72 -6.10 6.92
C ALA A 253 -8.78 -4.74 6.22
N ALA A 254 -9.52 -4.62 5.11
CA ALA A 254 -9.60 -3.41 4.29
C ALA A 254 -10.78 -2.52 4.69
N ASP A 255 -10.64 -1.21 4.41
CA ASP A 255 -11.71 -0.23 4.61
C ASP A 255 -12.64 -0.13 3.40
N ILE A 256 -12.11 -0.41 2.19
CA ILE A 256 -12.82 -0.27 0.91
C ILE A 256 -12.59 -1.53 0.07
N ILE A 257 -13.64 -2.08 -0.52
CA ILE A 257 -13.57 -3.20 -1.45
C ILE A 257 -13.80 -2.70 -2.87
N LEU A 258 -12.87 -3.00 -3.77
CA LEU A 258 -12.95 -2.68 -5.20
C LEU A 258 -13.70 -3.79 -5.92
N LEU A 259 -14.95 -3.53 -6.29
CA LEU A 259 -15.83 -4.55 -6.90
C LEU A 259 -15.41 -4.94 -8.32
N ASP A 260 -14.72 -4.09 -9.03
CA ASP A 260 -14.25 -4.27 -10.41
C ASP A 260 -12.80 -4.78 -10.52
N ASP A 261 -12.14 -4.99 -9.39
CA ASP A 261 -10.72 -5.39 -9.30
C ASP A 261 -9.78 -4.50 -10.13
N ASN A 262 -10.12 -3.21 -10.27
CA ASN A 262 -9.41 -2.28 -11.12
C ASN A 262 -8.68 -1.20 -10.31
N PHE A 263 -7.36 -1.06 -10.51
CA PHE A 263 -6.56 -0.01 -9.88
C PHE A 263 -7.05 1.41 -10.25
N ALA A 264 -7.66 1.59 -11.43
CA ALA A 264 -8.23 2.88 -11.83
C ALA A 264 -9.35 3.37 -10.89
N SER A 265 -10.06 2.46 -10.23
CA SER A 265 -11.13 2.79 -9.28
C SER A 265 -10.56 3.41 -7.98
N ILE A 266 -9.29 3.17 -7.65
CA ILE A 266 -8.60 3.88 -6.57
C ILE A 266 -8.47 5.37 -6.88
N VAL A 267 -8.17 5.72 -8.14
CA VAL A 267 -8.10 7.13 -8.57
C VAL A 267 -9.46 7.80 -8.41
N GLN A 268 -10.55 7.09 -8.70
CA GLN A 268 -11.90 7.59 -8.45
C GLN A 268 -12.17 7.74 -6.95
N ALA A 269 -11.77 6.78 -6.12
CA ALA A 269 -11.90 6.89 -4.66
C ALA A 269 -11.13 8.11 -4.12
N VAL A 270 -9.91 8.37 -4.60
CA VAL A 270 -9.13 9.56 -4.24
C VAL A 270 -9.85 10.84 -4.66
N LYS A 271 -10.40 10.88 -5.87
CA LYS A 271 -11.14 12.02 -6.40
C LYS A 271 -12.37 12.32 -5.55
N TRP A 272 -13.16 11.30 -5.20
CA TRP A 272 -14.30 11.42 -4.30
C TRP A 272 -13.88 11.84 -2.89
N GLY A 273 -12.83 11.26 -2.34
CA GLY A 273 -12.31 11.63 -1.01
C GLY A 273 -11.90 13.10 -0.95
N ARG A 274 -11.22 13.62 -1.97
CA ARG A 274 -10.86 15.04 -2.07
C ARG A 274 -12.09 15.93 -2.18
N ASN A 275 -13.10 15.52 -2.95
CA ASN A 275 -14.36 16.24 -3.06
C ASN A 275 -15.10 16.32 -1.73
N ILE A 276 -15.22 15.19 -1.03
CA ILE A 276 -15.86 15.15 0.29
C ILE A 276 -15.11 16.04 1.29
N TYR A 277 -13.78 15.99 1.31
CA TYR A 277 -12.98 16.87 2.18
C TYR A 277 -13.21 18.35 1.90
N ASP A 278 -13.24 18.76 0.63
CA ASP A 278 -13.53 20.12 0.23
C ASP A 278 -14.95 20.56 0.62
N ASN A 279 -15.92 19.67 0.45
CA ASN A 279 -17.30 19.95 0.81
C ASN A 279 -17.48 20.09 2.32
N ILE A 280 -16.81 19.26 3.13
CA ILE A 280 -16.76 19.42 4.59
C ILE A 280 -16.12 20.76 4.95
N ARG A 281 -15.03 21.16 4.29
CA ARG A 281 -14.36 22.44 4.53
C ARG A 281 -15.25 23.62 4.18
N LYS A 282 -15.92 23.61 3.02
CA LYS A 282 -16.90 24.64 2.60
C LYS A 282 -18.05 24.73 3.59
N PHE A 283 -18.61 23.58 4.00
CA PHE A 283 -19.70 23.52 4.96
C PHE A 283 -19.32 24.09 6.33
N LEU A 284 -18.19 23.68 6.90
CA LEU A 284 -17.71 24.20 8.17
C LEU A 284 -17.46 25.70 8.11
N GLN A 285 -16.88 26.21 7.01
CA GLN A 285 -16.65 27.59 6.79
C GLN A 285 -17.98 28.39 6.77
N PHE A 286 -18.94 27.91 6.03
CA PHE A 286 -20.27 28.51 5.94
C PHE A 286 -20.97 28.49 7.30
N GLN A 287 -21.03 27.36 7.98
CA GLN A 287 -21.68 27.19 9.28
C GLN A 287 -21.08 28.07 10.37
N LEU A 288 -19.74 28.11 10.45
CA LEU A 288 -19.06 29.01 11.39
C LEU A 288 -19.37 30.50 11.12
N THR A 289 -19.43 30.88 9.81
CA THR A 289 -19.79 32.27 9.44
C THR A 289 -21.14 32.69 10.02
N VAL A 290 -22.14 31.89 9.74
CA VAL A 290 -23.51 32.22 10.16
C VAL A 290 -23.63 32.25 11.68
N ASN A 291 -23.02 31.28 12.38
CA ASN A 291 -23.06 31.25 13.85
C ASN A 291 -22.39 32.50 14.47
N VAL A 292 -21.21 32.88 13.94
CA VAL A 292 -20.51 34.11 14.43
C VAL A 292 -21.34 35.35 14.16
N VAL A 293 -21.92 35.50 12.97
CA VAL A 293 -22.80 36.64 12.64
C VAL A 293 -24.02 36.68 13.57
N ALA A 294 -24.66 35.54 13.82
CA ALA A 294 -25.80 35.45 14.71
C ALA A 294 -25.46 35.87 16.16
N VAL A 295 -24.31 35.43 16.68
CA VAL A 295 -23.83 35.80 18.01
C VAL A 295 -23.53 37.31 18.08
N ILE A 296 -22.79 37.83 17.11
CA ILE A 296 -22.44 39.29 17.08
C ILE A 296 -23.72 40.13 16.98
N THR A 297 -24.65 39.78 16.09
CA THR A 297 -25.91 40.51 15.91
C THR A 297 -26.75 40.48 17.19
N THR A 298 -26.82 39.34 17.88
CA THR A 298 -27.54 39.19 19.14
C THR A 298 -26.88 40.03 20.25
N LEU A 299 -25.54 40.03 20.34
CA LEU A 299 -24.81 40.84 21.32
C LEU A 299 -25.00 42.35 21.10
N ILE A 300 -24.88 42.80 19.84
CA ILE A 300 -25.11 44.24 19.50
C ILE A 300 -26.56 44.63 19.80
N GLY A 301 -27.53 43.80 19.45
CA GLY A 301 -28.94 44.04 19.75
C GLY A 301 -29.22 44.16 21.23
N ALA A 302 -28.67 43.26 22.03
CA ALA A 302 -28.81 43.31 23.48
C ALA A 302 -28.11 44.54 24.10
N ALA A 303 -26.94 44.94 23.61
CA ALA A 303 -26.17 46.07 24.15
C ALA A 303 -26.74 47.45 23.74
N VAL A 304 -27.16 47.61 22.48
CA VAL A 304 -27.59 48.91 21.93
C VAL A 304 -29.10 49.09 22.02
N LEU A 305 -29.85 48.07 21.58
CA LEU A 305 -31.31 48.16 21.50
C LEU A 305 -32.03 47.65 22.77
N ARG A 306 -31.31 46.95 23.64
CA ARG A 306 -31.84 46.24 24.82
C ARG A 306 -32.96 45.24 24.49
N GLU A 307 -33.02 44.81 23.25
CA GLU A 307 -33.94 43.80 22.74
C GLU A 307 -33.21 42.71 21.92
N ALA A 308 -33.74 41.52 21.93
CA ALA A 308 -33.21 40.44 21.09
C ALA A 308 -33.67 40.62 19.64
N ILE A 309 -32.78 41.02 18.75
CA ILE A 309 -33.06 41.18 17.31
C ILE A 309 -33.46 39.83 16.69
N ILE A 310 -32.77 38.74 17.07
CA ILE A 310 -33.04 37.38 16.59
C ILE A 310 -33.72 36.61 17.72
N LYS A 311 -34.99 36.28 17.53
CA LYS A 311 -35.71 35.41 18.46
C LYS A 311 -35.17 33.97 18.38
N PRO A 312 -35.19 33.18 19.47
CA PRO A 312 -34.69 31.81 19.48
C PRO A 312 -35.32 30.92 18.40
N VAL A 313 -36.59 31.13 18.11
CA VAL A 313 -37.33 30.38 17.06
C VAL A 313 -36.76 30.69 15.66
N ASN A 314 -36.41 31.96 15.39
CA ASN A 314 -35.81 32.35 14.09
C ASN A 314 -34.44 31.75 13.92
N MET A 315 -33.63 31.66 14.98
CA MET A 315 -32.32 31.08 14.97
C MET A 315 -32.41 29.55 14.73
N LEU A 316 -33.38 28.88 15.35
CA LEU A 316 -33.67 27.47 15.11
C LEU A 316 -34.02 27.21 13.64
N TRP A 317 -34.86 28.06 13.04
CA TRP A 317 -35.24 27.96 11.63
C TRP A 317 -34.06 28.15 10.69
N VAL A 318 -33.22 29.17 10.95
CA VAL A 318 -32.01 29.40 10.14
C VAL A 318 -31.08 28.19 10.21
N ASN A 319 -30.80 27.65 11.39
CA ASN A 319 -29.96 26.49 11.55
C ASN A 319 -30.57 25.26 10.85
N LEU A 320 -31.86 25.01 11.03
CA LEU A 320 -32.54 23.86 10.41
C LEU A 320 -32.46 23.89 8.88
N ILE A 321 -32.77 25.04 8.26
CA ILE A 321 -32.74 25.19 6.80
C ILE A 321 -31.31 25.11 6.28
N MET A 322 -30.35 25.76 6.97
CA MET A 322 -28.95 25.74 6.54
C MET A 322 -28.34 24.34 6.65
N ASP A 323 -28.50 23.69 7.79
CA ASP A 323 -27.90 22.39 8.03
C ASP A 323 -28.45 21.33 7.06
N THR A 324 -29.75 21.39 6.74
CA THR A 324 -30.38 20.41 5.84
C THR A 324 -30.14 20.74 4.36
N LEU A 325 -30.45 21.96 3.91
CA LEU A 325 -30.38 22.29 2.48
C LEU A 325 -28.96 22.57 1.99
N ALA A 326 -28.14 23.27 2.78
CA ALA A 326 -26.74 23.55 2.39
C ALA A 326 -25.88 22.29 2.43
N SER A 327 -26.06 21.42 3.44
CA SER A 327 -25.35 20.14 3.49
C SER A 327 -25.75 19.21 2.35
N LEU A 328 -27.05 19.16 2.00
CA LEU A 328 -27.54 18.38 0.87
C LEU A 328 -26.96 18.89 -0.46
N ALA A 329 -26.97 20.20 -0.67
CA ALA A 329 -26.43 20.82 -1.89
C ALA A 329 -24.92 20.53 -2.05
N LEU A 330 -24.14 20.65 -0.98
CA LEU A 330 -22.71 20.35 -1.00
C LEU A 330 -22.44 18.86 -1.16
N ALA A 331 -23.24 17.99 -0.53
CA ALA A 331 -23.06 16.54 -0.62
C ALA A 331 -23.35 15.98 -2.03
N THR A 332 -24.21 16.65 -2.81
CA THR A 332 -24.59 16.25 -4.16
C THR A 332 -23.67 16.79 -5.26
N GLU A 333 -22.69 17.66 -4.93
CA GLU A 333 -21.75 18.23 -5.90
C GLU A 333 -20.84 17.11 -6.47
N PRO A 334 -20.85 16.86 -7.79
CA PRO A 334 -20.01 15.83 -8.39
C PRO A 334 -18.53 16.23 -8.41
N PRO A 335 -17.60 15.29 -8.23
CA PRO A 335 -16.17 15.59 -8.22
C PRO A 335 -15.66 15.96 -9.61
N THR A 336 -14.87 17.03 -9.72
CA THR A 336 -14.24 17.49 -10.95
C THR A 336 -12.83 16.87 -11.15
N GLU A 337 -12.33 16.84 -12.39
CA GLU A 337 -10.97 16.37 -12.69
C GLU A 337 -9.88 17.29 -12.10
N GLU A 338 -10.20 18.57 -11.88
CA GLU A 338 -9.28 19.53 -11.29
C GLU A 338 -8.80 19.15 -9.89
N LEU A 339 -9.60 18.35 -9.16
CA LEU A 339 -9.22 17.80 -7.87
C LEU A 339 -7.96 16.95 -7.91
N LEU A 340 -7.67 16.31 -9.06
CA LEU A 340 -6.48 15.48 -9.26
C LEU A 340 -5.24 16.29 -9.68
N LEU A 341 -5.37 17.58 -9.98
CA LEU A 341 -4.24 18.45 -10.31
C LEU A 341 -3.58 19.07 -9.07
N ARG A 342 -4.21 18.96 -7.92
CA ARG A 342 -3.71 19.51 -6.66
C ARG A 342 -2.83 18.52 -5.92
N LYS A 343 -1.86 19.07 -5.16
CA LYS A 343 -1.08 18.26 -4.21
C LYS A 343 -1.99 17.75 -3.09
N PRO A 344 -1.64 16.61 -2.46
CA PRO A 344 -2.34 16.12 -1.28
C PRO A 344 -2.28 17.13 -0.13
N HIS A 345 -3.31 17.13 0.71
CA HIS A 345 -3.29 17.88 1.96
C HIS A 345 -2.32 17.23 2.96
N ASP A 346 -1.64 18.03 3.73
CA ASP A 346 -0.80 17.53 4.82
C ASP A 346 -1.68 16.99 5.95
N ARG A 347 -1.26 15.94 6.63
CA ARG A 347 -1.92 15.34 7.80
C ARG A 347 -2.16 16.34 8.92
N LYS A 348 -1.32 17.38 9.03
CA LYS A 348 -1.39 18.44 10.04
C LYS A 348 -2.09 19.70 9.55
N GLU A 349 -2.62 19.72 8.34
CA GLU A 349 -3.30 20.91 7.80
C GLU A 349 -4.62 21.15 8.54
N TYR A 350 -4.85 22.38 8.96
CA TYR A 350 -6.10 22.76 9.61
C TYR A 350 -7.24 22.81 8.60
N ILE A 351 -8.38 22.22 8.95
CA ILE A 351 -9.59 22.23 8.12
C ILE A 351 -10.04 23.68 7.87
N VAL A 352 -10.00 24.54 8.90
CA VAL A 352 -10.25 25.97 8.79
C VAL A 352 -8.92 26.70 8.68
N SER A 353 -8.59 27.22 7.50
CA SER A 353 -7.32 27.90 7.27
C SER A 353 -7.28 29.27 7.98
N ARG A 354 -6.07 29.74 8.33
CA ARG A 354 -5.87 31.09 8.87
C ARG A 354 -6.39 32.18 7.93
N VAL A 355 -6.30 31.97 6.63
CA VAL A 355 -6.84 32.88 5.61
C VAL A 355 -8.36 32.95 5.72
N THR A 356 -9.03 31.84 6.00
CA THR A 356 -10.47 31.80 6.24
C THR A 356 -10.85 32.67 7.48
N ILE A 357 -10.08 32.56 8.56
CA ILE A 357 -10.31 33.35 9.79
C ILE A 357 -10.10 34.85 9.51
N VAL A 358 -9.04 35.23 8.80
CA VAL A 358 -8.77 36.62 8.42
C VAL A 358 -9.87 37.17 7.49
N PHE A 359 -10.27 36.38 6.48
CA PHE A 359 -11.37 36.77 5.59
C PHE A 359 -12.71 36.96 6.33
N PHE A 360 -12.93 36.15 7.36
CA PHE A 360 -14.02 36.26 8.29
C PHE A 360 -14.01 37.63 9.05
N LEU A 361 -12.87 38.00 9.61
CA LEU A 361 -12.72 39.22 10.37
C LEU A 361 -12.82 40.45 9.47
N VAL A 362 -12.27 40.41 8.26
CA VAL A 362 -12.24 41.54 7.32
C VAL A 362 -13.59 41.76 6.61
N LYS A 363 -14.35 40.72 6.33
CA LYS A 363 -15.63 40.84 5.61
C LYS A 363 -16.82 41.15 6.53
N ASN A 364 -16.65 41.03 7.84
CA ASN A 364 -17.67 41.35 8.86
C ASN A 364 -17.38 42.67 9.63
N ILE A 365 -16.36 43.43 9.23
CA ILE A 365 -16.12 44.85 9.60
C ILE A 365 -16.59 45.72 8.44
#